data_966f6fdebe92a33c7bd027dff38e571f
#
_entry.id   966f6fdebe92a33c7bd027dff38e571f
#
_cell.length_a   1.000
_cell.length_b   1.000
_cell.length_c   1.000
_cell.angle_alpha   90.00
_cell.angle_beta   90.00
_cell.angle_gamma   90.00
#
_symmetry.space_group_name_H-M   'P 1'
#
loop_
_entity.id
_entity.type
_entity.pdbx_description
1 polymer ?
#
loop_
_entity_poly.entity_id
_entity_poly.type
_entity_poly.pdbx_seq_one_letter_code
_entity_poly.pdbx_strand_id
1 'polypeptide(L)'
;MMPTPAIAKRAAELKAFRIAPNDRNYFACMLDPLADGVSFTLVVEIFEPGGKTPPNTHAVAEEAFFVMAGTGRAFADGESRDIGPGDVLVLRPGTEHVVENTGSGKLYCLTMMTPNEGFAELIRNGAPVELTEDDRAVITGTGRC
;
A
#
# COMPACT_ATOMS: atom_id res chain seq x y z
N MET A 1 -9.09 -28.61 5.51
CA MET A 1 -10.25 -27.84 5.02
C MET A 1 -9.93 -27.22 3.67
N MET A 2 -10.85 -27.34 2.75
CA MET A 2 -10.65 -26.73 1.43
C MET A 2 -10.91 -25.23 1.49
N PRO A 3 -10.11 -24.41 0.81
CA PRO A 3 -10.40 -22.99 0.75
C PRO A 3 -11.69 -22.73 -0.01
N THR A 4 -12.34 -21.61 0.30
CA THR A 4 -13.53 -21.20 -0.46
C THR A 4 -13.13 -20.85 -1.89
N PRO A 5 -13.98 -21.13 -2.87
CA PRO A 5 -13.65 -20.83 -4.28
C PRO A 5 -13.58 -19.32 -4.58
N ALA A 6 -14.11 -18.48 -3.69
CA ALA A 6 -14.12 -17.04 -3.88
C ALA A 6 -14.04 -16.34 -2.53
N ILE A 7 -13.38 -15.18 -2.53
CA ILE A 7 -13.24 -14.32 -1.35
C ILE A 7 -13.85 -12.98 -1.71
N ALA A 8 -14.73 -12.47 -0.87
CA ALA A 8 -15.30 -11.14 -1.00
C ALA A 8 -15.24 -10.46 0.35
N LYS A 9 -14.77 -9.23 0.37
CA LYS A 9 -14.68 -8.42 1.59
C LYS A 9 -15.33 -7.07 1.37
N ARG A 10 -15.90 -6.54 2.42
CA ARG A 10 -16.47 -5.19 2.39
C ARG A 10 -15.46 -4.19 2.89
N ALA A 11 -15.51 -2.96 2.38
CA ALA A 11 -14.62 -1.88 2.81
C ALA A 11 -14.67 -1.67 4.32
N ALA A 12 -15.84 -1.88 4.94
CA ALA A 12 -16.00 -1.71 6.39
C ALA A 12 -15.20 -2.74 7.21
N GLU A 13 -14.80 -3.85 6.60
CA GLU A 13 -14.04 -4.92 7.28
C GLU A 13 -12.53 -4.72 7.21
N LEU A 14 -12.05 -3.74 6.47
CA LEU A 14 -10.62 -3.53 6.29
C LEU A 14 -9.99 -3.08 7.60
N LYS A 15 -8.85 -3.70 7.93
CA LYS A 15 -8.04 -3.35 9.09
C LYS A 15 -6.80 -2.64 8.61
N ALA A 16 -6.34 -1.67 9.37
CA ALA A 16 -5.16 -0.90 9.02
C ALA A 16 -4.12 -0.96 10.12
N PHE A 17 -2.86 -0.87 9.71
CA PHE A 17 -1.71 -0.95 10.61
C PHE A 17 -0.63 0.00 10.17
N ARG A 18 0.13 0.49 11.13
CA ARG A 18 1.35 1.28 10.94
C ARG A 18 2.52 0.39 11.32
N ILE A 19 3.51 0.24 10.44
CA ILE A 19 4.63 -0.69 10.69
C ILE A 19 5.43 -0.26 11.91
N ALA A 20 5.85 1.01 11.96
CA ALA A 20 6.55 1.56 13.11
C ALA A 20 5.79 2.75 13.66
N PRO A 21 5.87 3.02 14.99
CA PRO A 21 5.06 4.08 15.61
C PRO A 21 5.25 5.46 15.01
N ASN A 22 6.44 5.76 14.51
CA ASN A 22 6.76 7.08 13.95
C ASN A 22 6.62 7.17 12.45
N ASP A 23 6.21 6.09 11.80
CA ASP A 23 6.00 6.10 10.35
C ASP A 23 4.84 7.02 10.00
N ARG A 24 4.99 7.73 8.89
CA ARG A 24 3.92 8.55 8.34
C ARG A 24 3.09 7.79 7.31
N ASN A 25 3.39 6.51 7.14
CA ASN A 25 2.64 5.64 6.27
C ASN A 25 1.89 4.63 7.10
N TYR A 26 0.71 4.24 6.63
CA TYR A 26 -0.03 3.12 7.19
C TYR A 26 -0.76 2.39 6.07
N PHE A 27 -1.23 1.20 6.36
CA PHE A 27 -1.69 0.27 5.33
C PHE A 27 -3.08 -0.26 5.68
N ALA A 28 -4.04 -0.05 4.80
CA ALA A 28 -5.34 -0.72 4.88
C ALA A 28 -5.19 -2.06 4.16
N CYS A 29 -5.29 -3.14 4.92
CA CYS A 29 -5.06 -4.50 4.39
C CYS A 29 -6.31 -5.00 3.68
N MET A 30 -6.18 -5.32 2.40
CA MET A 30 -7.30 -5.84 1.59
C MET A 30 -7.23 -7.36 1.49
N LEU A 31 -6.12 -7.89 1.01
CA LEU A 31 -5.90 -9.34 0.87
C LEU A 31 -4.46 -9.67 1.26
N ASP A 32 -4.27 -10.75 1.96
CA ASP A 32 -2.93 -11.23 2.30
C ASP A 32 -2.96 -12.71 2.70
N PRO A 33 -1.77 -13.38 2.69
CA PRO A 33 -1.70 -14.80 3.01
C PRO A 33 -2.17 -15.14 4.44
N LEU A 34 -1.94 -14.23 5.39
CA LEU A 34 -2.26 -14.50 6.80
C LEU A 34 -3.76 -14.53 7.05
N ALA A 35 -4.49 -13.60 6.46
CA ALA A 35 -5.94 -13.49 6.67
C ALA A 35 -6.73 -14.31 5.68
N ASP A 36 -6.24 -14.46 4.45
CA ASP A 36 -7.06 -14.93 3.33
C ASP A 36 -6.51 -16.16 2.62
N GLY A 37 -5.29 -16.57 2.90
CA GLY A 37 -4.69 -17.74 2.27
C GLY A 37 -4.33 -17.56 0.80
N VAL A 38 -4.19 -16.32 0.34
CA VAL A 38 -3.72 -16.03 -1.01
C VAL A 38 -2.20 -15.94 -1.02
N SER A 39 -1.59 -15.92 -2.21
CA SER A 39 -0.12 -15.93 -2.33
C SER A 39 0.48 -14.53 -2.41
N PHE A 40 -0.33 -13.51 -2.50
CA PHE A 40 0.10 -12.13 -2.68
C PHE A 40 -0.47 -11.24 -1.58
N THR A 41 -0.01 -10.00 -1.52
CA THR A 41 -0.54 -9.00 -0.60
C THR A 41 -1.08 -7.82 -1.40
N LEU A 42 -2.28 -7.38 -1.08
CA LEU A 42 -2.93 -6.23 -1.68
C LEU A 42 -3.37 -5.30 -0.57
N VAL A 43 -2.89 -4.07 -0.61
CA VAL A 43 -3.18 -3.06 0.42
C VAL A 43 -3.46 -1.72 -0.23
N VAL A 44 -4.08 -0.82 0.51
CA VAL A 44 -4.00 0.61 0.19
C VAL A 44 -2.95 1.19 1.12
N GLU A 45 -1.84 1.61 0.56
CA GLU A 45 -0.81 2.30 1.32
C GLU A 45 -1.16 3.79 1.35
N ILE A 46 -1.20 4.35 2.54
CA ILE A 46 -1.64 5.73 2.78
C ILE A 46 -0.46 6.48 3.38
N PHE A 47 -0.03 7.53 2.67
CA PHE A 47 1.10 8.35 3.09
C PHE A 47 0.57 9.69 3.57
N GLU A 48 0.84 10.04 4.80
CA GLU A 48 0.59 11.40 5.28
C GLU A 48 1.55 12.37 4.57
N PRO A 49 1.28 13.68 4.55
CA PRO A 49 2.20 14.63 3.91
C PRO A 49 3.62 14.47 4.43
N GLY A 50 4.58 14.37 3.51
CA GLY A 50 5.98 14.13 3.84
C GLY A 50 6.32 12.68 4.14
N GLY A 51 5.33 11.78 4.13
CA GLY A 51 5.57 10.35 4.34
C GLY A 51 6.29 9.74 3.15
N LYS A 52 7.14 8.75 3.44
CA LYS A 52 7.87 8.03 2.41
C LYS A 52 8.22 6.64 2.89
N THR A 53 8.41 5.73 1.96
CA THR A 53 8.93 4.41 2.29
C THR A 53 10.41 4.53 2.62
N PRO A 54 10.96 3.68 3.49
CA PRO A 54 12.42 3.57 3.59
C PRO A 54 12.95 3.02 2.27
N PRO A 55 14.23 3.25 1.93
CA PRO A 55 14.82 2.58 0.79
C PRO A 55 14.73 1.07 0.99
N ASN A 56 14.20 0.38 0.01
CA ASN A 56 14.06 -1.07 0.13
C ASN A 56 14.21 -1.75 -1.22
N THR A 57 14.52 -3.06 -1.17
CA THR A 57 14.73 -3.92 -2.31
C THR A 57 14.08 -5.26 -2.00
N HIS A 58 13.36 -5.81 -2.96
CA HIS A 58 12.75 -7.13 -2.81
C HIS A 58 13.56 -8.15 -3.61
N ALA A 59 13.79 -9.30 -3.01
CA ALA A 59 14.62 -10.33 -3.64
C ALA A 59 13.87 -11.04 -4.78
N VAL A 60 12.59 -11.29 -4.60
CA VAL A 60 11.78 -12.12 -5.50
C VAL A 60 10.52 -11.38 -5.96
N ALA A 61 9.90 -10.59 -5.09
CA ALA A 61 8.62 -9.98 -5.36
C ALA A 61 8.71 -8.83 -6.35
N GLU A 62 7.67 -8.73 -7.16
CA GLU A 62 7.36 -7.49 -7.87
C GLU A 62 6.40 -6.68 -7.00
N GLU A 63 6.59 -5.39 -6.97
CA GLU A 63 5.69 -4.49 -6.26
C GLU A 63 5.09 -3.51 -7.24
N ALA A 64 3.76 -3.43 -7.27
CA ALA A 64 3.04 -2.52 -8.14
C ALA A 64 2.27 -1.51 -7.33
N PHE A 65 2.29 -0.26 -7.77
CA PHE A 65 1.53 0.84 -7.16
C PHE A 65 0.59 1.41 -8.21
N PHE A 66 -0.65 1.60 -7.83
CA PHE A 66 -1.61 2.37 -8.62
C PHE A 66 -2.03 3.58 -7.77
N VAL A 67 -1.77 4.80 -8.26
CA VAL A 67 -2.10 6.00 -7.50
C VAL A 67 -3.60 6.26 -7.60
N MET A 68 -4.27 6.24 -6.45
CA MET A 68 -5.71 6.48 -6.35
C MET A 68 -6.01 7.97 -6.14
N ALA A 69 -5.21 8.64 -5.32
CA ALA A 69 -5.40 10.06 -4.99
C ALA A 69 -4.10 10.63 -4.45
N GLY A 70 -3.92 11.92 -4.61
CA GLY A 70 -2.72 12.62 -4.14
C GLY A 70 -1.60 12.59 -5.18
N THR A 71 -0.46 13.19 -4.83
CA THR A 71 0.70 13.26 -5.71
C THR A 71 1.95 12.84 -4.97
N GLY A 72 2.88 12.24 -5.68
CA GLY A 72 4.10 11.76 -5.08
C GLY A 72 5.26 11.75 -6.06
N ARG A 73 6.36 11.18 -5.60
CA ARG A 73 7.55 10.96 -6.41
C ARG A 73 8.11 9.58 -6.10
N ALA A 74 8.45 8.86 -7.14
CA ALA A 74 9.09 7.57 -7.03
C ALA A 74 10.56 7.69 -7.41
N PHE A 75 11.43 7.07 -6.63
CA PHE A 75 12.86 6.98 -6.89
C PHE A 75 13.18 5.50 -7.08
N ALA A 76 13.79 5.16 -8.20
CA ALA A 76 14.15 3.79 -8.49
C ALA A 76 15.36 3.80 -9.42
N ASP A 77 16.38 3.02 -9.06
CA ASP A 77 17.54 2.78 -9.92
C ASP A 77 18.22 4.08 -10.37
N GLY A 78 18.33 5.05 -9.46
CA GLY A 78 18.99 6.33 -9.74
C GLY A 78 18.14 7.35 -10.49
N GLU A 79 16.90 7.02 -10.82
CA GLU A 79 15.98 7.92 -11.50
C GLU A 79 14.82 8.28 -10.61
N SER A 80 14.18 9.41 -10.88
CA SER A 80 12.96 9.80 -10.18
C SER A 80 11.88 10.20 -11.17
N ARG A 81 10.63 9.96 -10.78
CA ARG A 81 9.46 10.32 -11.57
C ARG A 81 8.37 10.84 -10.65
N ASP A 82 7.69 11.88 -11.10
CA ASP A 82 6.48 12.34 -10.42
C ASP A 82 5.35 11.38 -10.76
N ILE A 83 4.51 11.10 -9.77
CA ILE A 83 3.35 10.21 -9.92
C ILE A 83 2.10 10.91 -9.40
N GLY A 84 0.98 10.64 -10.04
CA GLY A 84 -0.32 11.21 -9.69
C GLY A 84 -1.46 10.25 -10.00
N PRO A 85 -2.71 10.67 -9.74
CA PRO A 85 -3.86 9.78 -9.87
C PRO A 85 -3.95 9.11 -11.24
N GLY A 86 -4.12 7.79 -11.23
CA GLY A 86 -4.19 6.96 -12.43
C GLY A 86 -2.86 6.42 -12.90
N ASP A 87 -1.75 6.86 -12.33
CA ASP A 87 -0.43 6.35 -12.72
C ASP A 87 -0.16 4.98 -12.11
N VAL A 88 0.58 4.17 -12.85
CA VAL A 88 1.01 2.84 -12.40
C VAL A 88 2.54 2.81 -12.35
N LEU A 89 3.06 2.25 -11.27
CA LEU A 89 4.49 2.04 -11.08
C LEU A 89 4.72 0.59 -10.74
N VAL A 90 5.72 -0.04 -11.37
CA VAL A 90 6.12 -1.41 -11.03
C VAL A 90 7.60 -1.41 -10.68
N LEU A 91 7.93 -1.96 -9.52
CA LEU A 91 9.30 -2.16 -9.07
C LEU A 91 9.63 -3.64 -9.21
N ARG A 92 10.64 -3.95 -10.04
CA ARG A 92 11.05 -5.32 -10.26
C ARG A 92 11.96 -5.81 -9.14
N PRO A 93 12.08 -7.11 -8.95
CA PRO A 93 13.02 -7.65 -7.95
C PRO A 93 14.43 -7.08 -8.16
N GLY A 94 15.10 -6.79 -7.07
CA GLY A 94 16.46 -6.25 -7.09
C GLY A 94 16.56 -4.75 -7.29
N THR A 95 15.46 -4.05 -7.49
CA THR A 95 15.48 -2.59 -7.68
C THR A 95 15.27 -1.90 -6.34
N GLU A 96 16.27 -1.14 -5.89
CA GLU A 96 16.11 -0.30 -4.70
C GLU A 96 15.20 0.87 -5.05
N HIS A 97 14.23 1.14 -4.20
CA HIS A 97 13.23 2.15 -4.49
C HIS A 97 12.71 2.86 -3.24
N VAL A 98 12.16 4.06 -3.46
CA VAL A 98 11.48 4.88 -2.46
C VAL A 98 10.27 5.52 -3.13
N VAL A 99 9.14 5.52 -2.45
CA VAL A 99 7.96 6.29 -2.86
C VAL A 99 7.70 7.33 -1.79
N GLU A 100 7.49 8.57 -2.20
CA GLU A 100 7.34 9.71 -1.29
C GLU A 100 6.09 10.52 -1.64
N ASN A 101 5.36 10.94 -0.62
CA ASN A 101 4.26 11.89 -0.77
C ASN A 101 4.84 13.30 -0.86
N THR A 102 4.68 13.94 -2.01
CA THR A 102 5.16 15.32 -2.26
C THR A 102 4.04 16.33 -2.27
N GLY A 103 2.80 15.90 -2.06
CA GLY A 103 1.64 16.79 -2.03
C GLY A 103 1.35 17.36 -0.65
N SER A 104 0.32 18.19 -0.57
CA SER A 104 -0.12 18.79 0.67
C SER A 104 -1.18 17.96 1.40
N GLY A 105 -1.79 17.01 0.71
CA GLY A 105 -2.73 16.05 1.28
C GLY A 105 -2.14 14.65 1.33
N LYS A 106 -2.96 13.68 1.69
CA LYS A 106 -2.53 12.28 1.72
C LYS A 106 -2.36 11.73 0.31
N LEU A 107 -1.39 10.83 0.16
CA LEU A 107 -1.21 10.05 -1.05
C LEU A 107 -1.75 8.65 -0.80
N TYR A 108 -2.60 8.17 -1.69
CA TYR A 108 -3.21 6.85 -1.58
C TYR A 108 -2.78 6.01 -2.76
N CYS A 109 -2.15 4.87 -2.47
CA CYS A 109 -1.72 3.94 -3.51
C CYS A 109 -2.29 2.56 -3.25
N LEU A 110 -2.99 2.00 -4.24
CA LEU A 110 -3.29 0.58 -4.23
C LEU A 110 -1.99 -0.13 -4.53
N THR A 111 -1.52 -0.95 -3.61
CA THR A 111 -0.18 -1.56 -3.68
C THR A 111 -0.31 -3.07 -3.62
N MET A 112 0.32 -3.76 -4.57
CA MET A 112 0.36 -5.21 -4.62
C MET A 112 1.79 -5.70 -4.52
N MET A 113 2.02 -6.70 -3.67
CA MET A 113 3.30 -7.40 -3.58
C MET A 113 3.07 -8.85 -3.98
N THR A 114 3.72 -9.30 -5.04
CA THR A 114 3.53 -10.65 -5.55
C THR A 114 4.88 -11.33 -5.88
N PRO A 115 5.22 -12.43 -5.18
CA PRO A 115 4.52 -12.98 -4.01
C PRO A 115 4.64 -12.07 -2.78
N ASN A 116 4.03 -12.47 -1.68
CA ASN A 116 4.01 -11.67 -0.45
C ASN A 116 5.40 -11.30 0.09
N GLU A 117 6.31 -12.23 0.08
CA GLU A 117 7.71 -12.04 0.54
C GLU A 117 7.81 -11.38 1.93
N GLY A 118 6.91 -11.76 2.86
CA GLY A 118 6.93 -11.26 4.23
C GLY A 118 6.28 -9.90 4.46
N PHE A 119 5.72 -9.29 3.43
CA PHE A 119 5.16 -7.95 3.54
C PHE A 119 3.93 -7.89 4.46
N ALA A 120 3.04 -8.86 4.33
CA ALA A 120 1.85 -8.92 5.18
C ALA A 120 2.23 -9.09 6.65
N GLU A 121 3.21 -9.92 6.93
CA GLU A 121 3.72 -10.15 8.28
C GLU A 121 4.29 -8.87 8.87
N LEU A 122 5.07 -8.15 8.09
CA LEU A 122 5.65 -6.88 8.52
C LEU A 122 4.56 -5.86 8.90
N ILE A 123 3.54 -5.75 8.09
CA ILE A 123 2.43 -4.82 8.34
C ILE A 123 1.66 -5.22 9.60
N ARG A 124 1.27 -6.49 9.70
CA ARG A 124 0.40 -6.95 10.78
C ARG A 124 1.10 -7.03 12.13
N ASN A 125 2.42 -7.06 12.15
CA ASN A 125 3.20 -6.95 13.40
C ASN A 125 3.29 -5.51 13.91
N GLY A 126 2.80 -4.54 13.15
CA GLY A 126 2.79 -3.14 13.55
C GLY A 126 1.62 -2.80 14.46
N ALA A 127 1.39 -1.50 14.64
CA ALA A 127 0.33 -1.00 15.50
C ALA A 127 -0.96 -0.79 14.71
N PRO A 128 -2.12 -1.21 15.23
CA PRO A 128 -3.40 -0.93 14.59
C PRO A 128 -3.64 0.57 14.42
N VAL A 129 -4.26 0.93 13.30
CA VAL A 129 -4.62 2.32 12.97
C VAL A 129 -6.11 2.33 12.63
N GLU A 130 -6.81 3.35 13.10
CA GLU A 130 -8.19 3.59 12.71
C GLU A 130 -8.19 4.37 11.40
N LEU A 131 -8.86 3.84 10.37
CA LEU A 131 -9.02 4.56 9.10
C LEU A 131 -9.91 5.77 9.32
N THR A 132 -9.53 6.92 8.77
CA THR A 132 -10.34 8.13 8.85
C THR A 132 -11.51 8.06 7.87
N GLU A 133 -12.45 8.97 8.03
CA GLU A 133 -13.55 9.09 7.08
C GLU A 133 -13.02 9.40 5.68
N ASP A 134 -12.00 10.25 5.57
CA ASP A 134 -11.36 10.56 4.28
C ASP A 134 -10.73 9.32 3.66
N ASP A 135 -10.06 8.51 4.46
CA ASP A 135 -9.46 7.26 3.98
C ASP A 135 -10.52 6.34 3.38
N ARG A 136 -11.62 6.18 4.11
CA ARG A 136 -12.72 5.33 3.65
C ARG A 136 -13.36 5.88 2.38
N ALA A 137 -13.49 7.18 2.28
CA ALA A 137 -14.07 7.84 1.11
C ALA A 137 -13.22 7.59 -0.14
N VAL A 138 -11.90 7.68 -0.02
CA VAL A 138 -11.01 7.40 -1.14
C VAL A 138 -11.09 5.92 -1.54
N ILE A 139 -11.01 5.03 -0.56
CA ILE A 139 -11.06 3.58 -0.81
C ILE A 139 -12.37 3.18 -1.50
N THR A 140 -13.49 3.73 -1.08
CA THR A 140 -14.80 3.39 -1.64
C THR A 140 -15.15 4.20 -2.89
N GLY A 141 -14.37 5.24 -3.21
CA GLY A 141 -14.66 6.11 -4.34
C GLY A 141 -15.86 7.03 -4.14
N THR A 142 -16.27 7.26 -2.88
CA THR A 142 -17.49 8.02 -2.58
C THR A 142 -17.22 9.44 -2.11
N GLY A 143 -15.98 9.78 -1.85
CA GLY A 143 -15.60 11.05 -1.22
C GLY A 143 -15.19 12.14 -2.17
N ARG A 144 -15.63 12.07 -3.43
CA ARG A 144 -15.19 13.03 -4.37
C ARG A 144 -16.18 14.01 -4.64
N CYS A 145 -15.79 15.09 -5.03
CA CYS A 145 -16.73 16.09 -5.47
C CYS A 145 -16.80 16.18 -6.96
#